data_9d87da3448e63f7436a3919793cabeb3
#
_entry.id   9d87da3448e63f7436a3919793cabeb3
#
_cell.length_a   1.000
_cell.length_b   1.000
_cell.length_c   1.000
_cell.angle_alpha   90.00
_cell.angle_beta   90.00
_cell.angle_gamma   90.00
#
_symmetry.space_group_name_H-M   'P 1'
#
loop_
_entity.id
_entity.type
_entity.pdbx_description
1 polymer ?
#
loop_
_entity_poly.entity_id
_entity_poly.type
_entity_poly.pdbx_seq_one_letter_code
_entity_poly.pdbx_strand_id
1 'polypeptide(L)'
;YKRQERSNSYSGSVDWTAHLGHWQANILVEGFYTDLRHVFVLEDIGKNDVGDVIKERRNGNGARVYGANLDAKIAHGKEAQLQLGFTAQRSRYTREEVWTQVDGKDLTTKRMPRTPDYYGYFTFSSAPLKNFDFSLSGTYTGKMIVPHYAGYIAEDRMETTPQFFDLNLKLNYTFVLHDHIKFQLNTGVQNIFNSFQKDLDKGEFRDAGYFYGPTQPRTFFIGFKIMN
;
A
#
# COMPACT_ATOMS: atom_id res chain seq x y z
N TYR A 1 -3.92 22.13 26.55
CA TYR A 1 -2.52 22.35 26.15
C TYR A 1 -2.06 21.25 25.19
N LYS A 2 -1.80 21.59 23.92
CA LYS A 2 -1.35 20.63 22.90
C LYS A 2 0.15 20.36 23.08
N ARG A 3 0.52 19.08 23.25
CA ARG A 3 1.90 18.64 23.32
C ARG A 3 2.39 18.26 21.92
N GLN A 4 3.67 18.47 21.66
CA GLN A 4 4.30 18.00 20.43
C GLN A 4 4.30 16.48 20.37
N GLU A 5 3.99 15.92 19.19
CA GLU A 5 4.18 14.49 18.93
C GLU A 5 5.66 14.11 19.06
N ARG A 6 5.91 12.93 19.62
CA ARG A 6 7.25 12.38 19.77
C ARG A 6 7.28 10.95 19.26
N SER A 7 8.34 10.61 18.56
CA SER A 7 8.59 9.26 18.08
C SER A 7 9.97 8.79 18.54
N ASN A 8 10.04 7.58 19.08
CA ASN A 8 11.28 6.85 19.29
C ASN A 8 11.25 5.62 18.41
N SER A 9 12.22 5.50 17.50
CA SER A 9 12.30 4.37 16.56
C SER A 9 13.63 3.65 16.76
N TYR A 10 13.56 2.33 16.74
CA TYR A 10 14.69 1.42 16.80
C TYR A 10 14.57 0.45 15.62
N SER A 11 15.66 0.23 14.91
CA SER A 11 15.74 -0.80 13.89
C SER A 11 17.09 -1.50 13.91
N GLY A 12 17.10 -2.73 13.45
CA GLY A 12 18.31 -3.53 13.25
C GLY A 12 18.12 -4.41 12.03
N SER A 13 19.15 -4.49 11.20
CA SER A 13 19.09 -5.23 9.95
C SER A 13 20.30 -6.14 9.74
N VAL A 14 20.08 -7.20 8.96
CA VAL A 14 21.12 -8.08 8.43
C VAL A 14 21.01 -8.03 6.92
N ASP A 15 22.11 -7.70 6.26
CA ASP A 15 22.24 -7.68 4.80
C ASP A 15 23.20 -8.80 4.37
N TRP A 16 22.71 -9.69 3.53
CA TRP A 16 23.48 -10.79 2.97
C TRP A 16 23.57 -10.67 1.46
N THR A 17 24.78 -10.73 0.94
CA THR A 17 25.06 -10.67 -0.49
C THR A 17 25.85 -11.90 -0.93
N ALA A 18 25.45 -12.54 -2.02
CA ALA A 18 26.12 -13.68 -2.61
C ALA A 18 26.31 -13.54 -4.12
N HIS A 19 27.42 -14.09 -4.62
CA HIS A 19 27.72 -14.19 -6.03
C HIS A 19 28.11 -15.66 -6.32
N LEU A 20 27.31 -16.33 -7.12
CA LEU A 20 27.47 -17.74 -7.46
C LEU A 20 27.43 -17.91 -8.99
N GLY A 21 28.57 -17.76 -9.64
CA GLY A 21 28.69 -17.78 -11.10
C GLY A 21 27.90 -16.62 -11.74
N HIS A 22 26.88 -16.95 -12.52
CA HIS A 22 25.99 -15.95 -13.14
C HIS A 22 24.88 -15.42 -12.21
N TRP A 23 24.74 -16.00 -11.02
CA TRP A 23 23.75 -15.57 -10.04
C TRP A 23 24.30 -14.56 -9.08
N GLN A 24 23.50 -13.53 -8.84
CA GLN A 24 23.73 -12.54 -7.80
C GLN A 24 22.49 -12.47 -6.93
N ALA A 25 22.68 -12.48 -5.61
CA ALA A 25 21.59 -12.35 -4.65
C ALA A 25 21.96 -11.35 -3.57
N ASN A 26 21.01 -10.52 -3.19
CA ASN A 26 21.07 -9.68 -2.00
C ASN A 26 19.76 -9.86 -1.23
N ILE A 27 19.87 -10.16 0.06
CA ILE A 27 18.74 -10.35 0.96
C ILE A 27 18.97 -9.51 2.19
N LEU A 28 18.05 -8.58 2.45
CA LEU A 28 18.00 -7.74 3.62
C LEU A 28 16.81 -8.13 4.50
N VAL A 29 17.08 -8.40 5.77
CA VAL A 29 16.04 -8.59 6.79
C VAL A 29 16.22 -7.51 7.83
N GLU A 30 15.17 -6.74 8.10
CA GLU A 30 15.15 -5.68 9.10
C GLU A 30 14.04 -5.92 10.11
N GLY A 31 14.36 -5.82 11.39
CA GLY A 31 13.38 -5.70 12.47
C GLY A 31 13.25 -4.25 12.91
N PHE A 32 12.02 -3.77 13.16
CA PHE A 32 11.77 -2.40 13.60
C PHE A 32 10.75 -2.31 14.72
N TYR A 33 10.91 -1.28 15.54
CA TYR A 33 9.98 -0.91 16.61
C TYR A 33 9.91 0.60 16.74
N THR A 34 8.70 1.17 16.70
CA THR A 34 8.42 2.60 16.85
C THR A 34 7.39 2.84 17.95
N ASP A 35 7.74 3.67 18.95
CA ASP A 35 6.84 4.15 20.01
C ASP A 35 6.47 5.61 19.72
N LEU A 36 5.20 5.84 19.38
CA LEU A 36 4.63 7.15 19.11
C LEU A 36 3.91 7.66 20.34
N ARG A 37 4.20 8.88 20.75
CA ARG A 37 3.59 9.53 21.93
C ARG A 37 2.93 10.83 21.56
N HIS A 38 1.81 11.14 22.22
CA HIS A 38 1.02 12.34 21.99
C HIS A 38 0.56 12.49 20.52
N VAL A 39 0.21 11.37 19.89
CA VAL A 39 -0.29 11.33 18.51
C VAL A 39 -1.52 12.24 18.41
N PHE A 40 -1.57 13.09 17.39
CA PHE A 40 -2.75 13.92 17.18
C PHE A 40 -3.88 13.08 16.61
N VAL A 41 -5.04 13.21 17.24
CA VAL A 41 -6.31 12.64 16.77
C VAL A 41 -7.31 13.75 16.55
N LEU A 42 -8.27 13.53 15.65
CA LEU A 42 -9.43 14.37 15.45
C LEU A 42 -10.59 13.78 16.21
N GLU A 43 -11.21 14.56 17.08
CA GLU A 43 -12.39 14.18 17.85
C GLU A 43 -13.55 15.09 17.50
N ASP A 44 -14.72 14.53 17.35
CA ASP A 44 -15.95 15.28 17.13
C ASP A 44 -16.42 15.84 18.48
N ILE A 45 -16.45 17.16 18.60
CA ILE A 45 -16.80 17.86 19.85
C ILE A 45 -18.23 18.45 19.82
N GLY A 46 -19.01 18.17 18.78
CA GLY A 46 -20.37 18.63 18.62
C GLY A 46 -20.65 19.18 17.23
N LYS A 47 -21.77 19.89 17.12
CA LYS A 47 -22.17 20.60 15.87
C LYS A 47 -22.26 22.10 16.12
N ASN A 48 -21.95 22.87 15.07
CA ASN A 48 -22.18 24.33 15.10
C ASN A 48 -23.67 24.66 14.92
N ASP A 49 -24.03 25.94 14.98
CA ASP A 49 -25.39 26.42 14.85
C ASP A 49 -26.01 26.14 13.47
N VAL A 50 -25.20 25.78 12.47
CA VAL A 50 -25.60 25.45 11.10
C VAL A 50 -25.73 23.94 10.89
N GLY A 51 -25.32 23.14 11.90
CA GLY A 51 -25.39 21.66 11.87
C GLY A 51 -24.12 20.96 11.44
N ASP A 52 -23.04 21.70 11.10
CA ASP A 52 -21.75 21.10 10.73
C ASP A 52 -21.03 20.52 11.94
N VAL A 53 -20.38 19.37 11.75
CA VAL A 53 -19.59 18.71 12.78
C VAL A 53 -18.33 19.51 13.09
N ILE A 54 -18.16 19.93 14.34
CA ILE A 54 -16.95 20.58 14.83
C ILE A 54 -15.96 19.49 15.24
N LYS A 55 -14.76 19.51 14.63
CA LYS A 55 -13.68 18.60 14.96
C LYS A 55 -12.55 19.29 15.71
N GLU A 56 -12.19 18.77 16.86
CA GLU A 56 -11.03 19.23 17.60
C GLU A 56 -9.83 18.30 17.37
N ARG A 57 -8.66 18.91 17.10
CA ARG A 57 -7.40 18.18 17.12
C ARG A 57 -6.82 18.19 18.51
N ARG A 58 -6.72 17.03 19.14
CA ARG A 58 -6.12 16.84 20.47
C ARG A 58 -5.03 15.78 20.45
N ASN A 59 -4.25 15.72 21.54
CA ASN A 59 -3.34 14.59 21.74
C ASN A 59 -4.13 13.39 22.25
N GLY A 60 -4.16 12.34 21.45
CA GLY A 60 -4.73 11.05 21.82
C GLY A 60 -3.71 10.16 22.53
N ASN A 61 -4.08 8.91 22.67
CA ASN A 61 -3.21 7.88 23.20
C ASN A 61 -2.03 7.63 22.25
N GLY A 62 -0.88 7.24 22.79
CA GLY A 62 0.25 6.85 21.98
C GLY A 62 -0.05 5.60 21.13
N ALA A 63 0.83 5.32 20.18
CA ALA A 63 0.73 4.14 19.34
C ALA A 63 2.08 3.43 19.23
N ARG A 64 2.05 2.14 18.92
CA ARG A 64 3.23 1.32 18.68
C ARG A 64 3.11 0.65 17.33
N VAL A 65 4.18 0.72 16.56
CA VAL A 65 4.32 0.03 15.28
C VAL A 65 5.58 -0.80 15.34
N TYR A 66 5.47 -2.09 15.10
CA TYR A 66 6.61 -2.99 15.13
C TYR A 66 6.42 -4.12 14.13
N GLY A 67 7.52 -4.65 13.64
CA GLY A 67 7.47 -5.67 12.61
C GLY A 67 8.83 -6.03 12.04
N ALA A 68 8.77 -6.68 10.89
CA ALA A 68 9.93 -7.03 10.10
C ALA A 68 9.69 -6.76 8.62
N ASN A 69 10.76 -6.33 7.96
CA ASN A 69 10.86 -6.18 6.50
C ASN A 69 11.78 -7.25 5.94
N LEU A 70 11.42 -7.80 4.80
CA LEU A 70 12.25 -8.63 3.96
C LEU A 70 12.35 -7.96 2.60
N ASP A 71 13.57 -7.65 2.16
CA ASP A 71 13.86 -7.22 0.79
C ASP A 71 14.81 -8.23 0.16
N ALA A 72 14.51 -8.67 -1.08
CA ALA A 72 15.40 -9.55 -1.81
C ALA A 72 15.52 -9.11 -3.27
N LYS A 73 16.73 -9.17 -3.79
CA LYS A 73 17.07 -8.95 -5.20
C LYS A 73 17.88 -10.15 -5.67
N ILE A 74 17.40 -10.81 -6.72
CA ILE A 74 18.07 -11.97 -7.31
C ILE A 74 18.20 -11.70 -8.81
N ALA A 75 19.39 -11.82 -9.36
CA ALA A 75 19.66 -11.62 -10.78
C ALA A 75 20.42 -12.81 -11.36
N HIS A 76 20.09 -13.18 -12.59
CA HIS A 76 20.84 -14.14 -13.40
C HIS A 76 21.41 -13.40 -14.62
N GLY A 77 22.67 -13.01 -14.54
CA GLY A 77 23.33 -12.22 -15.57
C GLY A 77 22.54 -10.94 -15.90
N LYS A 78 22.29 -10.74 -17.20
CA LYS A 78 21.43 -9.66 -17.73
C LYS A 78 20.05 -10.17 -18.17
N GLU A 79 19.82 -11.47 -18.06
CA GLU A 79 18.68 -12.14 -18.67
C GLU A 79 17.43 -12.14 -17.78
N ALA A 80 17.63 -12.20 -16.45
CA ALA A 80 16.50 -12.23 -15.52
C ALA A 80 16.83 -11.54 -14.20
N GLN A 81 15.85 -10.85 -13.63
CA GLN A 81 15.94 -10.20 -12.33
C GLN A 81 14.62 -10.34 -11.60
N LEU A 82 14.69 -10.73 -10.34
CA LEU A 82 13.60 -10.70 -9.39
C LEU A 82 13.94 -9.72 -8.26
N GLN A 83 13.01 -8.82 -7.98
CA GLN A 83 13.02 -8.00 -6.78
C GLN A 83 11.72 -8.25 -6.02
N LEU A 84 11.80 -8.42 -4.72
CA LEU A 84 10.65 -8.56 -3.85
C LEU A 84 10.87 -7.82 -2.54
N GLY A 85 9.78 -7.31 -1.98
CA GLY A 85 9.74 -6.73 -0.65
C GLY A 85 8.48 -7.20 0.06
N PHE A 86 8.61 -7.57 1.34
CA PHE A 86 7.49 -7.99 2.17
C PHE A 86 7.63 -7.43 3.57
N THR A 87 6.53 -6.88 4.09
CA THR A 87 6.44 -6.36 5.44
C THR A 87 5.37 -7.10 6.23
N ALA A 88 5.76 -7.56 7.42
CA ALA A 88 4.86 -8.05 8.44
C ALA A 88 4.93 -7.12 9.64
N GLN A 89 3.82 -6.47 10.00
CA GLN A 89 3.79 -5.48 11.08
C GLN A 89 2.56 -5.57 11.97
N ARG A 90 2.64 -4.92 13.11
CA ARG A 90 1.52 -4.65 14.00
C ARG A 90 1.49 -3.17 14.34
N SER A 91 0.35 -2.52 14.09
CA SER A 91 0.13 -1.11 14.38
C SER A 91 -1.04 -0.98 15.35
N ARG A 92 -0.76 -0.54 16.58
CA ARG A 92 -1.73 -0.53 17.67
C ARG A 92 -1.61 0.74 18.49
N TYR A 93 -2.75 1.31 18.87
CA TYR A 93 -2.80 2.30 19.94
C TYR A 93 -2.41 1.65 21.28
N THR A 94 -1.79 2.41 22.16
CA THR A 94 -1.39 1.93 23.50
C THR A 94 -2.62 1.67 24.38
N ARG A 95 -3.69 2.44 24.16
CA ARG A 95 -5.03 2.27 24.72
C ARG A 95 -6.04 2.35 23.60
N GLU A 96 -7.27 1.96 23.86
CA GLU A 96 -8.36 2.17 22.90
C GLU A 96 -8.53 3.67 22.64
N GLU A 97 -8.70 4.01 21.37
CA GLU A 97 -8.94 5.37 20.88
C GLU A 97 -10.36 5.46 20.35
N VAL A 98 -11.09 6.49 20.77
CA VAL A 98 -12.42 6.81 20.25
C VAL A 98 -12.24 7.38 18.84
N TRP A 99 -12.92 6.82 17.86
CA TRP A 99 -12.85 7.30 16.47
C TRP A 99 -14.18 7.93 16.02
N THR A 100 -15.30 7.58 16.65
CA THR A 100 -16.62 8.20 16.45
C THR A 100 -17.56 7.85 17.59
N GLN A 101 -18.76 8.47 17.61
CA GLN A 101 -19.86 8.17 18.52
C GLN A 101 -21.12 7.83 17.72
N VAL A 102 -21.82 6.76 18.12
CA VAL A 102 -23.12 6.34 17.56
C VAL A 102 -24.10 6.19 18.71
N ASP A 103 -25.23 6.87 18.63
CA ASP A 103 -26.29 6.89 19.67
C ASP A 103 -25.75 7.20 21.08
N GLY A 104 -24.78 8.12 21.18
CA GLY A 104 -24.17 8.53 22.44
C GLY A 104 -23.20 7.49 23.03
N LYS A 105 -22.84 6.45 22.28
CA LYS A 105 -21.84 5.44 22.67
C LYS A 105 -20.56 5.65 21.88
N ASP A 106 -19.45 5.68 22.59
CA ASP A 106 -18.12 5.75 21.97
C ASP A 106 -17.81 4.45 21.21
N LEU A 107 -17.48 4.57 19.95
CA LEU A 107 -16.89 3.48 19.18
C LEU A 107 -15.36 3.59 19.24
N THR A 108 -14.74 2.57 19.81
CA THR A 108 -13.30 2.55 20.10
C THR A 108 -12.58 1.53 19.25
N THR A 109 -11.29 1.76 19.01
CA THR A 109 -10.41 0.80 18.38
C THR A 109 -9.00 0.86 18.98
N LYS A 110 -8.39 -0.32 19.12
CA LYS A 110 -6.98 -0.45 19.45
C LYS A 110 -6.10 -0.63 18.21
N ARG A 111 -6.70 -1.00 17.07
CA ARG A 111 -6.00 -1.11 15.79
C ARG A 111 -5.93 0.27 15.13
N MET A 112 -4.79 0.60 14.55
CA MET A 112 -4.69 1.80 13.72
C MET A 112 -5.40 1.57 12.40
N PRO A 113 -6.34 2.44 12.01
CA PRO A 113 -7.01 2.34 10.72
C PRO A 113 -6.03 2.53 9.55
N ARG A 114 -6.38 1.95 8.39
CA ARG A 114 -5.62 2.08 7.13
C ARG A 114 -4.18 1.58 7.19
N THR A 115 -3.90 0.67 8.11
CA THR A 115 -2.58 0.05 8.28
C THR A 115 -2.72 -1.47 8.18
N PRO A 116 -2.41 -2.08 7.01
CA PRO A 116 -2.43 -3.53 6.86
C PRO A 116 -1.31 -4.16 7.71
N ASP A 117 -1.61 -5.33 8.28
CA ASP A 117 -0.63 -6.10 9.05
C ASP A 117 0.42 -6.79 8.15
N TYR A 118 0.06 -7.03 6.87
CA TYR A 118 0.91 -7.68 5.87
C TYR A 118 0.76 -6.95 4.53
N TYR A 119 1.88 -6.63 3.90
CA TYR A 119 1.91 -6.09 2.55
C TYR A 119 3.26 -6.36 1.88
N GLY A 120 3.28 -6.28 0.56
CA GLY A 120 4.50 -6.52 -0.16
C GLY A 120 4.35 -6.32 -1.66
N TYR A 121 5.46 -6.45 -2.34
CA TYR A 121 5.51 -6.34 -3.78
C TYR A 121 6.56 -7.30 -4.35
N PHE A 122 6.44 -7.58 -5.63
CA PHE A 122 7.52 -8.17 -6.41
C PHE A 122 7.55 -7.58 -7.81
N THR A 123 8.72 -7.62 -8.42
CA THR A 123 8.92 -7.34 -9.83
C THR A 123 9.88 -8.38 -10.39
N PHE A 124 9.41 -9.11 -11.37
CA PHE A 124 10.21 -10.02 -12.16
C PHE A 124 10.36 -9.47 -13.57
N SER A 125 11.59 -9.32 -14.05
CA SER A 125 11.89 -8.86 -15.40
C SER A 125 12.80 -9.87 -16.06
N SER A 126 12.55 -10.18 -17.34
CA SER A 126 13.39 -11.09 -18.11
C SER A 126 13.44 -10.68 -19.57
N ALA A 127 14.61 -10.88 -20.16
CA ALA A 127 14.89 -10.73 -21.59
C ALA A 127 15.36 -12.06 -22.19
N PRO A 128 14.44 -13.06 -22.33
CA PRO A 128 14.80 -14.43 -22.73
C PRO A 128 15.19 -14.53 -24.21
N LEU A 129 14.83 -13.56 -25.01
CA LEU A 129 15.10 -13.54 -26.44
C LEU A 129 15.65 -12.17 -26.84
N LYS A 130 16.44 -12.16 -27.93
CA LYS A 130 16.89 -10.93 -28.54
C LYS A 130 15.69 -10.06 -28.93
N ASN A 131 15.72 -8.78 -28.54
CA ASN A 131 14.68 -7.80 -28.83
C ASN A 131 13.32 -8.02 -28.12
N PHE A 132 13.18 -9.01 -27.25
CA PHE A 132 11.97 -9.24 -26.47
C PHE A 132 12.31 -9.26 -24.99
N ASP A 133 11.59 -8.46 -24.24
CA ASP A 133 11.62 -8.47 -22.78
C ASP A 133 10.21 -8.37 -22.20
N PHE A 134 10.04 -8.88 -20.99
CA PHE A 134 8.81 -8.75 -20.26
C PHE A 134 9.04 -8.43 -18.80
N SER A 135 8.05 -7.85 -18.18
CA SER A 135 8.04 -7.58 -16.74
C SER A 135 6.70 -7.98 -16.15
N LEU A 136 6.76 -8.74 -15.07
CA LEU A 136 5.64 -9.13 -14.24
C LEU A 136 5.82 -8.48 -12.87
N SER A 137 4.86 -7.66 -12.45
CA SER A 137 4.90 -7.03 -11.13
C SER A 137 3.62 -7.29 -10.37
N GLY A 138 3.74 -7.46 -9.06
CA GLY A 138 2.61 -7.68 -8.19
C GLY A 138 2.72 -6.88 -6.92
N THR A 139 1.58 -6.39 -6.42
CA THR A 139 1.46 -5.74 -5.12
C THR A 139 0.39 -6.45 -4.30
N TYR A 140 0.76 -6.89 -3.12
CA TYR A 140 -0.13 -7.49 -2.14
C TYR A 140 -0.42 -6.50 -1.02
N THR A 141 -1.70 -6.30 -0.72
CA THR A 141 -2.16 -5.54 0.43
C THR A 141 -3.10 -6.41 1.27
N GLY A 142 -2.70 -6.70 2.48
CA GLY A 142 -3.48 -7.49 3.43
C GLY A 142 -4.71 -6.74 3.93
N LYS A 143 -5.52 -7.43 4.72
CA LYS A 143 -6.70 -6.86 5.36
C LYS A 143 -6.30 -5.74 6.33
N MET A 144 -7.07 -4.66 6.33
CA MET A 144 -6.96 -3.57 7.29
C MET A 144 -8.35 -3.13 7.75
N ILE A 145 -8.42 -2.35 8.82
CA ILE A 145 -9.67 -1.70 9.21
C ILE A 145 -9.71 -0.29 8.61
N VAL A 146 -10.89 0.12 8.19
CA VAL A 146 -11.15 1.48 7.66
C VAL A 146 -12.43 2.01 8.26
N PRO A 147 -12.48 3.29 8.68
CA PRO A 147 -13.72 3.91 9.10
C PRO A 147 -14.64 4.11 7.89
N HIS A 148 -15.95 3.90 8.09
CA HIS A 148 -17.01 4.15 7.14
C HIS A 148 -18.06 4.97 7.85
N TYR A 149 -18.19 6.24 7.47
CA TYR A 149 -19.08 7.18 8.15
C TYR A 149 -20.49 7.16 7.56
N ALA A 150 -21.46 7.46 8.42
CA ALA A 150 -22.86 7.55 8.04
C ALA A 150 -23.10 8.59 6.93
N GLY A 151 -24.11 8.32 6.14
CA GLY A 151 -24.51 9.09 4.96
C GLY A 151 -25.08 8.14 3.92
N TYR A 152 -24.25 7.41 3.22
CA TYR A 152 -24.66 6.30 2.35
C TYR A 152 -25.08 5.06 3.16
N ILE A 153 -24.42 4.81 4.27
CA ILE A 153 -24.81 3.83 5.29
C ILE A 153 -25.55 4.52 6.44
N ALA A 154 -26.34 3.77 7.20
CA ALA A 154 -27.19 4.33 8.24
C ALA A 154 -26.42 4.86 9.45
N GLU A 155 -25.32 4.18 9.83
CA GLU A 155 -24.53 4.48 11.04
C GLU A 155 -23.04 4.29 10.76
N ASP A 156 -22.21 5.05 11.49
CA ASP A 156 -20.76 4.91 11.45
C ASP A 156 -20.33 3.52 11.88
N ARG A 157 -19.43 2.90 11.14
CA ARG A 157 -18.86 1.59 11.50
C ARG A 157 -17.42 1.42 11.03
N MET A 158 -16.71 0.52 11.69
CA MET A 158 -15.36 0.12 11.29
C MET A 158 -15.46 -1.12 10.40
N GLU A 159 -15.09 -0.96 9.12
CA GLU A 159 -15.08 -2.05 8.16
C GLU A 159 -13.72 -2.75 8.12
N THR A 160 -13.75 -4.06 7.84
CA THR A 160 -12.52 -4.80 7.54
C THR A 160 -12.45 -5.03 6.04
N THR A 161 -11.43 -4.45 5.40
CA THR A 161 -11.22 -4.59 3.96
C THR A 161 -10.90 -6.03 3.57
N PRO A 162 -11.25 -6.47 2.36
CA PRO A 162 -10.65 -7.65 1.77
C PRO A 162 -9.14 -7.45 1.58
N GLN A 163 -8.43 -8.53 1.29
CA GLN A 163 -7.06 -8.46 0.79
C GLN A 163 -7.06 -8.19 -0.71
N PHE A 164 -6.04 -7.51 -1.20
CA PHE A 164 -5.86 -7.19 -2.60
C PHE A 164 -4.56 -7.76 -3.14
N PHE A 165 -4.62 -8.23 -4.37
CA PHE A 165 -3.44 -8.59 -5.14
C PHE A 165 -3.55 -7.97 -6.53
N ASP A 166 -2.75 -6.96 -6.78
CA ASP A 166 -2.66 -6.25 -8.05
C ASP A 166 -1.50 -6.84 -8.85
N LEU A 167 -1.80 -7.59 -9.93
CA LEU A 167 -0.82 -8.22 -10.79
C LEU A 167 -0.83 -7.54 -12.16
N ASN A 168 0.36 -7.18 -12.65
CA ASN A 168 0.56 -6.45 -13.89
C ASN A 168 1.58 -7.18 -14.77
N LEU A 169 1.29 -7.25 -16.06
CA LEU A 169 2.18 -7.80 -17.08
C LEU A 169 2.45 -6.74 -18.15
N LYS A 170 3.74 -6.54 -18.46
CA LYS A 170 4.20 -5.72 -19.57
C LYS A 170 5.09 -6.53 -20.49
N LEU A 171 4.85 -6.43 -21.79
CA LEU A 171 5.62 -7.06 -22.84
C LEU A 171 6.21 -5.98 -23.74
N ASN A 172 7.47 -6.11 -24.11
CA ASN A 172 8.15 -5.20 -25.02
C ASN A 172 8.78 -5.98 -26.15
N TYR A 173 8.62 -5.49 -27.37
CA TYR A 173 9.34 -6.01 -28.54
C TYR A 173 9.98 -4.88 -29.31
N THR A 174 11.29 -4.99 -29.58
CA THR A 174 12.09 -3.97 -30.24
C THR A 174 12.38 -4.39 -31.68
N PHE A 175 11.88 -3.63 -32.63
CA PHE A 175 12.22 -3.76 -34.06
C PHE A 175 13.42 -2.87 -34.36
N VAL A 176 14.43 -3.41 -35.01
CA VAL A 176 15.55 -2.64 -35.55
C VAL A 176 15.20 -2.27 -37.00
N LEU A 177 14.88 -1.01 -37.24
CA LEU A 177 14.46 -0.52 -38.57
C LEU A 177 15.67 -0.14 -39.44
N HIS A 178 16.71 0.42 -38.80
CA HIS A 178 17.96 0.82 -39.44
C HIS A 178 19.06 0.85 -38.37
N ASP A 179 20.32 0.94 -38.77
CA ASP A 179 21.47 0.83 -37.83
C ASP A 179 21.37 1.74 -36.59
N HIS A 180 20.63 2.83 -36.69
CA HIS A 180 20.48 3.82 -35.62
C HIS A 180 19.02 4.04 -35.15
N ILE A 181 18.02 3.44 -35.83
CA ILE A 181 16.60 3.66 -35.50
C ILE A 181 15.98 2.36 -35.03
N LYS A 182 15.54 2.38 -33.78
CA LYS A 182 14.79 1.27 -33.17
C LYS A 182 13.38 1.71 -32.84
N PHE A 183 12.43 0.83 -33.12
CA PHE A 183 11.04 1.01 -32.76
C PHE A 183 10.66 -0.06 -31.73
N GLN A 184 10.19 0.36 -30.57
CA GLN A 184 9.72 -0.57 -29.55
C GLN A 184 8.22 -0.49 -29.41
N LEU A 185 7.57 -1.64 -29.57
CA LEU A 185 6.17 -1.85 -29.21
C LEU A 185 6.12 -2.32 -27.76
N ASN A 186 5.32 -1.67 -26.94
CA ASN A 186 5.03 -2.11 -25.58
C ASN A 186 3.53 -2.32 -25.41
N THR A 187 3.16 -3.41 -24.76
CA THR A 187 1.76 -3.75 -24.48
C THR A 187 1.68 -4.46 -23.14
N GLY A 188 0.50 -4.50 -22.56
CA GLY A 188 0.32 -5.21 -21.31
C GLY A 188 -1.06 -5.10 -20.73
N VAL A 189 -1.17 -5.66 -19.53
CA VAL A 189 -2.39 -5.70 -18.73
C VAL A 189 -2.04 -5.26 -17.32
N GLN A 190 -2.74 -4.28 -16.81
CA GLN A 190 -2.71 -3.88 -15.41
C GLN A 190 -3.88 -4.50 -14.67
N ASN A 191 -3.66 -4.83 -13.40
CA ASN A 191 -4.64 -5.44 -12.53
C ASN A 191 -5.33 -6.67 -13.16
N ILE A 192 -4.53 -7.67 -13.53
CA ILE A 192 -4.97 -8.90 -14.24
C ILE A 192 -6.15 -9.57 -13.52
N PHE A 193 -6.14 -9.58 -12.18
CA PHE A 193 -7.19 -10.20 -11.38
C PHE A 193 -8.41 -9.32 -11.16
N ASN A 194 -8.41 -8.08 -11.69
CA ASN A 194 -9.48 -7.11 -11.48
C ASN A 194 -9.80 -6.91 -9.99
N SER A 195 -8.74 -6.76 -9.19
CA SER A 195 -8.77 -6.67 -7.74
C SER A 195 -8.89 -5.20 -7.33
N PHE A 196 -10.10 -4.72 -7.04
CA PHE A 196 -10.37 -3.34 -6.61
C PHE A 196 -11.57 -3.30 -5.66
N GLN A 197 -11.77 -2.17 -5.01
CA GLN A 197 -12.91 -1.94 -4.12
C GLN A 197 -14.23 -2.05 -4.90
N LYS A 198 -15.15 -2.92 -4.44
CA LYS A 198 -16.45 -3.16 -5.09
C LYS A 198 -17.63 -2.50 -4.39
N ASP A 199 -17.44 -2.12 -3.15
CA ASP A 199 -18.44 -1.55 -2.24
C ASP A 199 -18.25 -0.04 -2.05
N LEU A 200 -17.71 0.64 -3.07
CA LEU A 200 -17.55 2.10 -3.06
C LEU A 200 -18.91 2.79 -2.98
N ASP A 201 -19.05 3.71 -2.04
CA ASP A 201 -20.23 4.54 -1.91
C ASP A 201 -20.53 5.37 -3.15
N LYS A 202 -21.82 5.60 -3.42
CA LYS A 202 -22.28 6.34 -4.60
C LYS A 202 -23.26 7.44 -4.19
N GLY A 203 -23.33 8.48 -5.04
CA GLY A 203 -24.32 9.55 -4.86
C GLY A 203 -23.85 10.68 -3.95
N GLU A 204 -24.80 11.51 -3.56
CA GLU A 204 -24.59 12.75 -2.83
C GLU A 204 -24.10 12.51 -1.40
N PHE A 205 -24.65 11.51 -0.75
CA PHE A 205 -24.38 11.19 0.66
C PHE A 205 -23.23 10.18 0.86
N ARG A 206 -22.42 9.92 -0.19
CA ARG A 206 -21.28 9.01 -0.08
C ARG A 206 -20.24 9.49 0.95
N ASP A 207 -19.66 8.58 1.71
CA ASP A 207 -18.42 8.86 2.44
C ASP A 207 -17.24 8.89 1.46
N ALA A 208 -16.78 10.09 1.10
CA ALA A 208 -15.61 10.27 0.24
C ALA A 208 -14.31 9.74 0.86
N GLY A 209 -14.30 9.52 2.16
CA GLY A 209 -13.20 8.92 2.90
C GLY A 209 -13.19 7.39 2.83
N TYR A 210 -14.31 6.74 2.49
CA TYR A 210 -14.41 5.28 2.40
C TYR A 210 -13.84 4.76 1.07
N PHE A 211 -12.52 4.81 1.00
CA PHE A 211 -11.76 4.44 -0.19
C PHE A 211 -10.54 3.61 0.19
N TYR A 212 -10.32 2.47 -0.49
CA TYR A 212 -9.22 1.54 -0.21
C TYR A 212 -8.93 0.61 -1.40
N GLY A 213 -7.72 0.01 -1.41
CA GLY A 213 -7.29 -0.94 -2.45
C GLY A 213 -6.84 -0.29 -3.76
N PRO A 214 -6.61 -1.08 -4.80
CA PRO A 214 -6.24 -0.59 -6.12
C PRO A 214 -7.28 0.35 -6.71
N THR A 215 -6.83 1.43 -7.34
CA THR A 215 -7.70 2.50 -7.84
C THR A 215 -8.27 2.24 -9.22
N GLN A 216 -7.64 1.33 -9.98
CA GLN A 216 -8.02 1.07 -11.36
C GLN A 216 -8.44 -0.39 -11.53
N PRO A 217 -9.52 -0.64 -12.30
CA PRO A 217 -9.88 -1.98 -12.70
C PRO A 217 -8.86 -2.52 -13.71
N ARG A 218 -9.06 -3.76 -14.17
CA ARG A 218 -8.23 -4.34 -15.23
C ARG A 218 -8.19 -3.42 -16.45
N THR A 219 -6.97 -3.06 -16.85
CA THR A 219 -6.73 -2.13 -17.95
C THR A 219 -5.72 -2.72 -18.93
N PHE A 220 -6.02 -2.69 -20.22
CA PHE A 220 -5.12 -3.06 -21.29
C PHE A 220 -4.48 -1.80 -21.86
N PHE A 221 -3.21 -1.87 -22.20
CA PHE A 221 -2.52 -0.75 -22.82
C PHE A 221 -1.63 -1.20 -23.97
N ILE A 222 -1.43 -0.30 -24.91
CA ILE A 222 -0.46 -0.39 -26.00
C ILE A 222 0.26 0.95 -26.14
N GLY A 223 1.54 0.90 -26.40
CA GLY A 223 2.37 2.09 -26.55
C GLY A 223 3.53 1.86 -27.50
N PHE A 224 4.11 2.94 -27.96
CA PHE A 224 5.22 2.95 -28.89
C PHE A 224 6.34 3.85 -28.40
N LYS A 225 7.59 3.43 -28.64
CA LYS A 225 8.77 4.22 -28.35
C LYS A 225 9.74 4.17 -29.54
N ILE A 226 10.20 5.32 -29.98
CA ILE A 226 11.26 5.45 -30.98
C ILE A 226 12.55 5.77 -30.25
N MET A 227 13.60 5.06 -30.57
CA MET A 227 14.93 5.20 -29.96
C MET A 227 15.98 5.34 -31.07
N ASN A 228 16.93 6.22 -30.85
CA ASN A 228 18.10 6.43 -31.70
C ASN A 228 19.36 5.95 -30.99
#